data_2740a2a08669af383e57acb1df399a0e
#
_entry.id   2740a2a08669af383e57acb1df399a0e
#
_cell.length_a   1.000
_cell.length_b   1.000
_cell.length_c   1.000
_cell.angle_alpha   90.00
_cell.angle_beta   90.00
_cell.angle_gamma   90.00
#
_symmetry.space_group_name_H-M   'P 1'
#
loop_
_entity.id
_entity.type
_entity.pdbx_description
1 polymer ?
#
loop_
_entity_poly.entity_id
_entity_poly.type
_entity_poly.pdbx_seq_one_letter_code
_entity_poly.pdbx_strand_id
1 'polypeptide(L)'
;MIRVGMLTSGGDCQALNAAMRGVVKGLSENTDELEVYGFYDGYKGLIYGNYRLLTPKDFSGILTKGGTILGSSRQPFKLMRTPDENGLDKVEAMKRNYYKLALDCLVILGGNGTQKTANLLREEGLNVIHLPKTIDNDIYGTDVTFGFQSAINIATDAIDCIHTTAASHNRVFIIEVMGHKVGWLTLYAGMSGGADIILIPEIPYDIDKVIEAIDKRSRAGKGFTILAVAEGAISKEDARLSKKELKEKQKKSKYPSVSYEIAAQIGEKTGTEVRVTVPGHTQRGGSPCPYDRMLCTRLGASAAKLIIEQKYGCMVGMINGKVQAVPLEEVAGKLKTVSPDDQIIAEAKYVGISFGD
;
A
#
# COMPACT_ATOMS: atom_id res chain seq x y z
N MET A 1 13.21 3.31 32.35
CA MET A 1 11.81 3.33 31.83
C MET A 1 11.85 3.89 30.41
N ILE A 2 11.26 3.17 29.44
CA ILE A 2 11.12 3.63 28.04
C ILE A 2 9.63 3.93 27.78
N ARG A 3 9.33 5.11 27.21
CA ARG A 3 7.97 5.55 26.87
C ARG A 3 7.82 5.69 25.37
N VAL A 4 7.01 4.87 24.76
CA VAL A 4 6.80 4.84 23.29
C VAL A 4 5.37 5.21 22.94
N GLY A 5 5.22 6.23 22.11
CA GLY A 5 3.96 6.51 21.43
C GLY A 5 3.84 5.66 20.16
N MET A 6 2.66 5.13 19.87
CA MET A 6 2.44 4.31 18.68
C MET A 6 1.14 4.72 17.98
N LEU A 7 1.19 4.84 16.66
CA LEU A 7 0.01 5.15 15.85
C LEU A 7 0.05 4.45 14.48
N THR A 8 -1.15 4.18 13.95
CA THR A 8 -1.38 3.65 12.60
C THR A 8 -2.17 4.66 11.79
N SER A 9 -1.68 5.08 10.62
CA SER A 9 -2.28 6.17 9.84
C SER A 9 -2.43 5.85 8.36
N GLY A 10 -3.46 6.40 7.73
CA GLY A 10 -3.80 6.18 6.33
C GLY A 10 -4.71 4.97 6.11
N GLY A 11 -4.72 4.39 4.92
CA GLY A 11 -5.44 3.13 4.65
C GLY A 11 -4.86 2.00 5.48
N ASP A 12 -5.68 1.09 5.94
CA ASP A 12 -5.24 -0.10 6.67
C ASP A 12 -4.69 -1.20 5.76
N CYS A 13 -4.15 -2.22 6.36
CA CYS A 13 -3.80 -3.50 5.75
C CYS A 13 -3.86 -4.61 6.79
N GLN A 14 -3.73 -5.84 6.35
CA GLN A 14 -3.81 -7.04 7.20
C GLN A 14 -2.74 -7.08 8.29
N ALA A 15 -1.57 -6.47 8.08
CA ALA A 15 -0.37 -6.74 8.86
C ALA A 15 -0.03 -5.67 9.93
N LEU A 16 -0.85 -4.63 10.11
CA LEU A 16 -0.59 -3.55 11.08
C LEU A 16 -0.43 -4.06 12.51
N ASN A 17 -1.33 -4.92 12.96
CA ASN A 17 -1.27 -5.50 14.30
C ASN A 17 0.00 -6.35 14.51
N ALA A 18 0.40 -7.11 13.48
CA ALA A 18 1.63 -7.91 13.52
C ALA A 18 2.88 -7.03 13.69
N ALA A 19 2.93 -5.87 13.02
CA ALA A 19 4.04 -4.93 13.12
C ALA A 19 4.10 -4.28 14.50
N MET A 20 2.98 -3.78 15.02
CA MET A 20 2.90 -3.22 16.37
C MET A 20 3.34 -4.25 17.44
N ARG A 21 2.85 -5.50 17.30
CA ARG A 21 3.26 -6.59 18.17
C ARG A 21 4.77 -6.84 18.12
N GLY A 22 5.37 -6.80 16.93
CA GLY A 22 6.81 -6.99 16.77
C GLY A 22 7.63 -5.95 17.54
N VAL A 23 7.23 -4.68 17.48
CA VAL A 23 7.88 -3.58 18.24
C VAL A 23 7.75 -3.82 19.75
N VAL A 24 6.52 -4.03 20.22
CA VAL A 24 6.28 -4.13 21.68
C VAL A 24 6.92 -5.38 22.26
N LYS A 25 6.88 -6.51 21.55
CA LYS A 25 7.61 -7.71 21.96
C LYS A 25 9.12 -7.47 22.05
N GLY A 26 9.69 -6.85 21.02
CA GLY A 26 11.12 -6.53 21.02
C GLY A 26 11.52 -5.62 22.19
N LEU A 27 10.70 -4.63 22.51
CA LEU A 27 10.96 -3.75 23.67
C LEU A 27 10.79 -4.49 25.01
N SER A 28 9.65 -5.21 25.20
CA SER A 28 9.36 -5.86 26.49
C SER A 28 10.32 -6.99 26.84
N GLU A 29 10.97 -7.62 25.88
CA GLU A 29 11.97 -8.67 26.14
C GLU A 29 13.38 -8.11 26.42
N ASN A 30 13.61 -6.83 26.14
CA ASN A 30 14.95 -6.22 26.23
C ASN A 30 14.99 -4.95 27.10
N THR A 31 13.91 -4.64 27.83
CA THR A 31 13.85 -3.51 28.77
C THR A 31 13.08 -3.88 30.01
N ASP A 32 13.53 -3.39 31.18
CA ASP A 32 12.89 -3.69 32.47
C ASP A 32 11.56 -2.94 32.64
N GLU A 33 11.45 -1.72 32.09
CA GLU A 33 10.28 -0.86 32.25
C GLU A 33 9.88 -0.25 30.92
N LEU A 34 8.63 -0.51 30.50
CA LEU A 34 8.05 -0.07 29.23
C LEU A 34 6.64 0.48 29.40
N GLU A 35 6.41 1.69 28.92
CA GLU A 35 5.07 2.27 28.75
C GLU A 35 4.78 2.48 27.25
N VAL A 36 3.66 1.98 26.77
CA VAL A 36 3.22 2.11 25.37
C VAL A 36 1.93 2.91 25.31
N TYR A 37 1.98 4.07 24.68
CA TYR A 37 0.85 4.95 24.45
C TYR A 37 0.31 4.74 23.03
N GLY A 38 -0.79 4.03 22.89
CA GLY A 38 -1.46 3.82 21.59
C GLY A 38 -2.40 4.99 21.28
N PHE A 39 -2.10 5.77 20.22
CA PHE A 39 -2.95 6.87 19.76
C PHE A 39 -4.02 6.33 18.80
N TYR A 40 -5.28 6.59 19.12
CA TYR A 40 -6.41 6.16 18.29
C TYR A 40 -6.53 7.00 17.02
N ASP A 41 -6.95 6.37 15.93
CA ASP A 41 -7.18 7.03 14.64
C ASP A 41 -5.97 7.77 14.07
N GLY A 42 -4.77 7.25 14.34
CA GLY A 42 -3.53 7.77 13.78
C GLY A 42 -3.15 9.17 14.29
N TYR A 43 -2.72 10.04 13.38
CA TYR A 43 -2.35 11.40 13.75
C TYR A 43 -3.49 12.20 14.39
N LYS A 44 -4.75 11.86 14.13
CA LYS A 44 -5.89 12.48 14.80
C LYS A 44 -5.81 12.30 16.31
N GLY A 45 -5.51 11.08 16.75
CA GLY A 45 -5.31 10.79 18.18
C GLY A 45 -4.15 11.55 18.79
N LEU A 46 -3.04 11.67 18.08
CA LEU A 46 -1.87 12.44 18.55
C LEU A 46 -2.17 13.94 18.60
N ILE A 47 -2.92 14.51 17.65
CA ILE A 47 -3.32 15.92 17.63
C ILE A 47 -4.22 16.24 18.82
N TYR A 48 -5.25 15.45 19.04
CA TYR A 48 -6.30 15.76 20.06
C TYR A 48 -6.06 15.09 21.41
N GLY A 49 -4.95 14.35 21.58
CA GLY A 49 -4.62 13.67 22.84
C GLY A 49 -5.54 12.47 23.15
N ASN A 50 -6.03 11.78 22.11
CA ASN A 50 -6.84 10.57 22.25
C ASN A 50 -5.95 9.33 22.19
N TYR A 51 -5.59 8.82 23.36
CA TYR A 51 -4.69 7.68 23.51
C TYR A 51 -5.12 6.76 24.69
N ARG A 52 -4.55 5.57 24.69
CA ARG A 52 -4.63 4.64 25.82
C ARG A 52 -3.23 4.12 26.17
N LEU A 53 -2.97 3.97 27.46
CA LEU A 53 -1.81 3.21 27.93
C LEU A 53 -2.09 1.73 27.68
N LEU A 54 -1.21 1.10 26.90
CA LEU A 54 -1.28 -0.30 26.49
C LEU A 54 -0.24 -1.11 27.26
N THR A 55 -0.57 -2.33 27.56
CA THR A 55 0.32 -3.30 28.19
C THR A 55 0.76 -4.37 27.19
N PRO A 56 1.83 -5.11 27.42
CA PRO A 56 2.22 -6.23 26.57
C PRO A 56 1.11 -7.25 26.32
N LYS A 57 0.14 -7.37 27.24
CA LYS A 57 -1.04 -8.24 27.09
C LYS A 57 -1.97 -7.80 25.97
N ASP A 58 -2.09 -6.50 25.70
CA ASP A 58 -2.91 -5.96 24.61
C ASP A 58 -2.38 -6.37 23.23
N PHE A 59 -1.09 -6.74 23.15
CA PHE A 59 -0.43 -7.22 21.93
C PHE A 59 -0.35 -8.75 21.82
N SER A 60 -0.91 -9.47 22.81
CA SER A 60 -1.03 -10.92 22.76
C SER A 60 -2.16 -11.33 21.82
N GLY A 61 -1.94 -12.38 21.01
CA GLY A 61 -2.96 -12.92 20.10
C GLY A 61 -3.27 -12.09 18.85
N ILE A 62 -2.63 -10.92 18.65
CA ILE A 62 -2.92 -10.05 17.49
C ILE A 62 -2.05 -10.30 16.25
N LEU A 63 -1.11 -11.24 16.29
CA LEU A 63 -0.23 -11.56 15.16
C LEU A 63 -1.01 -11.92 13.89
N THR A 64 -2.11 -12.62 14.03
CA THR A 64 -2.96 -13.10 12.94
C THR A 64 -4.22 -12.25 12.74
N LYS A 65 -4.41 -11.24 13.57
CA LYS A 65 -5.59 -10.36 13.51
C LYS A 65 -5.35 -9.24 12.50
N GLY A 66 -6.17 -9.20 11.45
CA GLY A 66 -6.13 -8.12 10.45
C GLY A 66 -6.60 -6.77 10.97
N GLY A 67 -6.40 -5.74 10.14
CA GLY A 67 -6.69 -4.36 10.51
C GLY A 67 -5.76 -3.82 11.59
N THR A 68 -6.26 -2.89 12.41
CA THR A 68 -5.49 -2.24 13.48
C THR A 68 -6.30 -2.09 14.75
N ILE A 69 -5.73 -2.46 15.91
CA ILE A 69 -6.35 -2.27 17.22
C ILE A 69 -6.41 -0.79 17.66
N LEU A 70 -5.65 0.09 16.99
CA LEU A 70 -5.63 1.52 17.27
C LEU A 70 -6.57 2.33 16.35
N GLY A 71 -7.20 1.70 15.36
CA GLY A 71 -7.91 2.42 14.32
C GLY A 71 -6.97 3.24 13.43
N SER A 72 -7.51 3.82 12.37
CA SER A 72 -6.73 4.62 11.42
C SER A 72 -7.60 5.71 10.80
N SER A 73 -7.01 6.86 10.53
CA SER A 73 -7.64 7.93 9.76
C SER A 73 -6.69 8.55 8.75
N ARG A 74 -7.25 9.21 7.75
CA ARG A 74 -6.47 9.97 6.76
C ARG A 74 -6.37 11.42 7.22
N GLN A 75 -5.14 11.87 7.49
CA GLN A 75 -4.80 13.27 7.71
C GLN A 75 -3.88 13.70 6.55
N PRO A 76 -4.39 14.50 5.58
CA PRO A 76 -3.59 14.89 4.43
C PRO A 76 -2.36 15.70 4.85
N PHE A 77 -1.17 15.29 4.42
CA PHE A 77 0.09 15.98 4.73
C PHE A 77 0.04 17.46 4.39
N LYS A 78 -0.57 17.84 3.27
CA LYS A 78 -0.70 19.25 2.83
C LYS A 78 -1.44 20.14 3.85
N LEU A 79 -2.28 19.53 4.69
CA LEU A 79 -3.09 20.25 5.68
C LEU A 79 -2.50 20.18 7.10
N MET A 80 -1.32 19.57 7.28
CA MET A 80 -0.72 19.42 8.62
C MET A 80 -0.32 20.76 9.22
N ARG A 81 0.21 21.68 8.42
CA ARG A 81 0.57 23.04 8.86
C ARG A 81 -0.60 24.05 8.75
N THR A 82 -1.77 23.61 8.34
CA THR A 82 -2.98 24.42 8.33
C THR A 82 -3.74 24.20 9.63
N PRO A 83 -4.07 25.24 10.41
CA PRO A 83 -4.89 25.10 11.60
C PRO A 83 -6.20 24.37 11.31
N ASP A 84 -6.77 23.74 12.32
CA ASP A 84 -8.10 23.13 12.19
C ASP A 84 -9.22 24.20 12.24
N GLU A 85 -10.47 23.76 12.19
CA GLU A 85 -11.66 24.63 12.20
C GLU A 85 -11.75 25.48 13.48
N ASN A 86 -11.09 25.07 14.57
CA ASN A 86 -11.04 25.78 15.84
C ASN A 86 -9.77 26.62 16.00
N GLY A 87 -8.96 26.74 14.95
CA GLY A 87 -7.69 27.47 14.97
C GLY A 87 -6.52 26.72 15.64
N LEU A 88 -6.66 25.41 15.91
CA LEU A 88 -5.62 24.61 16.54
C LEU A 88 -4.47 24.35 15.54
N ASP A 89 -3.26 24.72 15.90
CA ASP A 89 -2.05 24.28 15.21
C ASP A 89 -1.81 22.80 15.50
N LYS A 90 -1.95 21.98 14.46
CA LYS A 90 -1.86 20.51 14.57
C LYS A 90 -0.46 20.04 14.93
N VAL A 91 0.58 20.70 14.38
CA VAL A 91 1.97 20.32 14.63
C VAL A 91 2.34 20.63 16.07
N GLU A 92 2.02 21.84 16.55
CA GLU A 92 2.25 22.19 17.95
C GLU A 92 1.41 21.35 18.92
N ALA A 93 0.18 20.97 18.54
CA ALA A 93 -0.63 20.06 19.34
C ALA A 93 0.01 18.67 19.47
N MET A 94 0.55 18.11 18.37
CA MET A 94 1.28 16.84 18.40
C MET A 94 2.54 16.91 19.28
N LYS A 95 3.33 17.97 19.14
CA LYS A 95 4.52 18.23 19.99
C LYS A 95 4.14 18.32 21.46
N ARG A 96 3.12 19.10 21.79
CA ARG A 96 2.62 19.25 23.17
C ARG A 96 2.23 17.91 23.78
N ASN A 97 1.51 17.06 23.04
CA ASN A 97 1.12 15.74 23.53
C ASN A 97 2.31 14.80 23.68
N TYR A 98 3.30 14.88 22.77
CA TYR A 98 4.55 14.13 22.86
C TYR A 98 5.30 14.47 24.16
N TYR A 99 5.54 15.74 24.41
CA TYR A 99 6.28 16.21 25.63
C TYR A 99 5.46 16.02 26.91
N LYS A 100 4.15 16.23 26.88
CA LYS A 100 3.25 16.00 28.03
C LYS A 100 3.32 14.56 28.55
N LEU A 101 3.46 13.60 27.64
CA LEU A 101 3.55 12.16 27.97
C LEU A 101 5.02 11.72 28.20
N ALA A 102 5.96 12.67 28.10
CA ALA A 102 7.41 12.40 28.19
C ALA A 102 7.82 11.19 27.30
N LEU A 103 7.32 11.17 26.05
CA LEU A 103 7.64 10.09 25.12
C LEU A 103 9.11 10.15 24.70
N ASP A 104 9.79 9.01 24.70
CA ASP A 104 11.16 8.88 24.17
C ASP A 104 11.13 8.75 22.64
N CYS A 105 10.07 8.15 22.07
CA CYS A 105 9.94 7.93 20.64
C CYS A 105 8.48 7.79 20.21
N LEU A 106 8.19 8.20 18.97
CA LEU A 106 6.95 7.87 18.23
C LEU A 106 7.26 6.79 17.20
N VAL A 107 6.58 5.64 17.28
CA VAL A 107 6.55 4.62 16.24
C VAL A 107 5.33 4.85 15.35
N ILE A 108 5.56 5.17 14.10
CA ILE A 108 4.55 5.61 13.14
C ILE A 108 4.44 4.56 12.03
N LEU A 109 3.29 3.89 11.95
CA LEU A 109 3.01 2.89 10.92
C LEU A 109 2.11 3.50 9.85
N GLY A 110 2.59 3.57 8.61
CA GLY A 110 1.75 4.15 7.56
C GLY A 110 2.39 4.22 6.19
N GLY A 111 1.61 4.70 5.23
CA GLY A 111 2.01 4.85 3.83
C GLY A 111 2.78 6.15 3.56
N ASN A 112 2.96 6.48 2.28
CA ASN A 112 3.74 7.61 1.80
C ASN A 112 3.34 8.96 2.44
N GLY A 113 2.02 9.25 2.54
CA GLY A 113 1.55 10.47 3.21
C GLY A 113 1.90 10.52 4.69
N THR A 114 1.80 9.38 5.38
CA THR A 114 2.15 9.23 6.79
C THR A 114 3.65 9.39 7.02
N GLN A 115 4.48 8.87 6.12
CA GLN A 115 5.93 9.02 6.14
C GLN A 115 6.37 10.49 6.02
N LYS A 116 5.69 11.28 5.16
CA LYS A 116 5.94 12.73 5.05
C LYS A 116 5.67 13.45 6.37
N THR A 117 4.59 13.10 7.05
CA THR A 117 4.27 13.68 8.36
C THR A 117 5.25 13.19 9.43
N ALA A 118 5.70 11.94 9.38
CA ALA A 118 6.76 11.44 10.27
C ALA A 118 8.06 12.23 10.10
N ASN A 119 8.47 12.52 8.86
CA ASN A 119 9.64 13.36 8.59
C ASN A 119 9.44 14.81 9.07
N LEU A 120 8.24 15.38 8.88
CA LEU A 120 7.89 16.69 9.43
C LEU A 120 8.09 16.72 10.95
N LEU A 121 7.60 15.72 11.68
CA LEU A 121 7.77 15.67 13.13
C LEU A 121 9.24 15.49 13.55
N ARG A 122 10.04 14.76 12.75
CA ARG A 122 11.51 14.68 12.92
C ARG A 122 12.15 16.06 12.77
N GLU A 123 11.77 16.82 11.75
CA GLU A 123 12.26 18.20 11.53
C GLU A 123 11.87 19.15 12.68
N GLU A 124 10.72 18.90 13.31
CA GLU A 124 10.25 19.62 14.50
C GLU A 124 10.92 19.14 15.82
N GLY A 125 11.91 18.25 15.73
CA GLY A 125 12.71 17.80 16.86
C GLY A 125 12.16 16.60 17.64
N LEU A 126 11.15 15.89 17.12
CA LEU A 126 10.64 14.70 17.77
C LEU A 126 11.43 13.45 17.33
N ASN A 127 11.65 12.53 18.27
CA ASN A 127 12.21 11.23 17.98
C ASN A 127 11.14 10.35 17.34
N VAL A 128 11.35 9.96 16.08
CA VAL A 128 10.41 9.16 15.31
C VAL A 128 11.07 7.95 14.66
N ILE A 129 10.35 6.83 14.60
CA ILE A 129 10.68 5.67 13.77
C ILE A 129 9.46 5.35 12.92
N HIS A 130 9.67 5.20 11.62
CA HIS A 130 8.61 4.88 10.67
C HIS A 130 8.69 3.41 10.23
N LEU A 131 7.53 2.74 10.17
CA LEU A 131 7.38 1.40 9.60
C LEU A 131 6.55 1.48 8.32
N PRO A 132 7.07 1.01 7.17
CA PRO A 132 6.48 1.20 5.84
C PRO A 132 5.28 0.29 5.62
N LYS A 133 4.07 0.82 5.82
CA LYS A 133 2.79 0.14 5.65
C LYS A 133 2.10 0.63 4.38
N THR A 134 1.89 -0.27 3.45
CA THR A 134 0.95 -0.11 2.33
C THR A 134 0.79 -1.43 1.58
N ILE A 135 -0.36 -1.65 0.98
CA ILE A 135 -0.57 -2.75 0.02
C ILE A 135 -0.02 -2.40 -1.37
N ASP A 136 0.27 -1.12 -1.62
CA ASP A 136 0.65 -0.61 -2.95
C ASP A 136 2.15 -0.81 -3.26
N ASN A 137 2.98 -1.11 -2.24
CA ASN A 137 4.44 -1.21 -2.33
C ASN A 137 5.13 0.03 -2.91
N ASP A 138 4.56 1.21 -2.66
CA ASP A 138 4.94 2.49 -3.26
C ASP A 138 5.92 3.34 -2.43
N ILE A 139 6.42 2.82 -1.29
CA ILE A 139 7.33 3.53 -0.41
C ILE A 139 8.78 3.35 -0.89
N TYR A 140 9.43 4.46 -1.19
CA TYR A 140 10.84 4.47 -1.58
C TYR A 140 11.75 4.12 -0.39
N GLY A 141 12.87 3.43 -0.65
CA GLY A 141 13.86 3.05 0.36
C GLY A 141 13.57 1.71 1.05
N THR A 142 12.64 0.93 0.52
CA THR A 142 12.41 -0.46 0.95
C THR A 142 12.03 -1.34 -0.24
N ASP A 143 12.51 -2.57 -0.27
CA ASP A 143 12.17 -3.55 -1.32
C ASP A 143 10.69 -3.92 -1.22
N VAL A 144 10.17 -4.04 -0.01
CA VAL A 144 8.80 -4.50 0.25
C VAL A 144 8.20 -3.76 1.45
N THR A 145 6.91 -3.42 1.30
CA THR A 145 6.08 -2.88 2.39
C THR A 145 5.23 -3.99 2.99
N PHE A 146 4.98 -3.94 4.31
CA PHE A 146 4.08 -4.93 4.89
C PHE A 146 2.61 -4.61 4.57
N GLY A 147 1.86 -5.69 4.31
CA GLY A 147 0.52 -5.67 3.73
C GLY A 147 0.50 -5.97 2.23
N PHE A 148 1.60 -5.78 1.52
CA PHE A 148 1.70 -6.00 0.09
C PHE A 148 1.54 -7.48 -0.28
N GLN A 149 2.25 -8.40 0.38
CA GLN A 149 2.16 -9.83 0.07
C GLN A 149 0.79 -10.41 0.42
N SER A 150 0.17 -9.97 1.50
CA SER A 150 -1.19 -10.37 1.84
C SER A 150 -2.21 -9.89 0.80
N ALA A 151 -2.03 -8.68 0.28
CA ALA A 151 -2.90 -8.14 -0.78
C ALA A 151 -2.68 -8.88 -2.12
N ILE A 152 -1.43 -9.25 -2.46
CA ILE A 152 -1.15 -10.09 -3.63
C ILE A 152 -1.93 -11.40 -3.54
N ASN A 153 -1.89 -12.10 -2.40
CA ASN A 153 -2.61 -13.37 -2.23
C ASN A 153 -4.10 -13.19 -2.54
N ILE A 154 -4.75 -12.18 -1.95
CA ILE A 154 -6.18 -11.94 -2.17
C ILE A 154 -6.49 -11.57 -3.63
N ALA A 155 -5.66 -10.73 -4.25
CA ALA A 155 -5.85 -10.37 -5.64
C ALA A 155 -5.62 -11.58 -6.58
N THR A 156 -4.65 -12.43 -6.28
CA THR A 156 -4.38 -13.67 -7.01
C THR A 156 -5.54 -14.66 -6.85
N ASP A 157 -6.05 -14.87 -5.62
CA ASP A 157 -7.20 -15.72 -5.37
C ASP A 157 -8.43 -15.28 -6.19
N ALA A 158 -8.64 -13.95 -6.33
CA ALA A 158 -9.70 -13.41 -7.17
C ALA A 158 -9.49 -13.73 -8.65
N ILE A 159 -8.25 -13.64 -9.15
CA ILE A 159 -7.90 -14.02 -10.53
C ILE A 159 -8.11 -15.51 -10.74
N ASP A 160 -7.67 -16.36 -9.82
CA ASP A 160 -7.82 -17.83 -9.88
C ASP A 160 -9.29 -18.23 -9.92
N CYS A 161 -10.14 -17.60 -9.11
CA CYS A 161 -11.59 -17.80 -9.17
C CYS A 161 -12.16 -17.47 -10.55
N ILE A 162 -11.67 -16.42 -11.20
CA ILE A 162 -12.11 -16.00 -12.53
C ILE A 162 -11.61 -16.99 -13.61
N HIS A 163 -10.39 -17.54 -13.47
CA HIS A 163 -9.87 -18.54 -14.43
C HIS A 163 -10.83 -19.70 -14.64
N THR A 164 -11.38 -20.24 -13.56
CA THR A 164 -12.27 -21.42 -13.64
C THR A 164 -13.58 -21.11 -14.37
N THR A 165 -14.15 -19.93 -14.15
CA THR A 165 -15.37 -19.51 -14.86
C THR A 165 -15.09 -19.04 -16.28
N ALA A 166 -13.93 -18.40 -16.52
CA ALA A 166 -13.50 -17.95 -17.83
C ALA A 166 -13.38 -19.11 -18.82
N ALA A 167 -12.77 -20.21 -18.38
CA ALA A 167 -12.62 -21.43 -19.16
C ALA A 167 -13.95 -22.02 -19.63
N SER A 168 -15.05 -21.76 -18.91
CA SER A 168 -16.39 -22.26 -19.25
C SER A 168 -17.15 -21.39 -20.25
N HIS A 169 -16.72 -20.17 -20.51
CA HIS A 169 -17.57 -19.16 -21.18
C HIS A 169 -16.95 -18.45 -22.39
N ASN A 170 -15.72 -18.74 -22.77
CA ASN A 170 -15.05 -18.13 -23.93
C ASN A 170 -15.20 -16.59 -23.99
N ARG A 171 -14.90 -15.92 -22.89
CA ARG A 171 -15.09 -14.46 -22.71
C ARG A 171 -13.79 -13.74 -22.34
N VAL A 172 -13.83 -12.44 -22.42
CA VAL A 172 -12.80 -11.58 -21.85
C VAL A 172 -13.21 -11.18 -20.44
N PHE A 173 -12.31 -11.36 -19.48
CA PHE A 173 -12.48 -10.97 -18.08
C PHE A 173 -11.45 -9.92 -17.69
N ILE A 174 -11.88 -8.89 -17.01
CA ILE A 174 -11.02 -7.86 -16.43
C ILE A 174 -11.13 -7.93 -14.92
N ILE A 175 -10.01 -8.04 -14.23
CA ILE A 175 -9.92 -7.95 -12.78
C ILE A 175 -9.23 -6.63 -12.44
N GLU A 176 -9.95 -5.71 -11.80
CA GLU A 176 -9.40 -4.44 -11.35
C GLU A 176 -8.69 -4.60 -10.01
N VAL A 177 -7.41 -4.29 -9.99
CA VAL A 177 -6.54 -4.45 -8.82
C VAL A 177 -6.19 -3.07 -8.26
N MET A 178 -6.20 -2.93 -6.93
CA MET A 178 -5.76 -1.73 -6.24
C MET A 178 -4.28 -1.45 -6.49
N GLY A 179 -3.76 -0.32 -6.07
CA GLY A 179 -2.36 0.09 -6.24
C GLY A 179 -2.21 1.60 -6.37
N HIS A 180 -3.32 2.33 -6.35
CA HIS A 180 -3.39 3.79 -6.44
C HIS A 180 -2.65 4.35 -7.67
N LYS A 181 -1.38 4.72 -7.53
CA LYS A 181 -0.57 5.38 -8.59
C LYS A 181 0.52 4.48 -9.16
N VAL A 182 0.66 3.28 -8.66
CA VAL A 182 1.73 2.35 -9.03
C VAL A 182 1.17 0.99 -9.37
N GLY A 183 1.87 0.26 -10.22
CA GLY A 183 1.42 -1.01 -10.76
C GLY A 183 1.93 -2.26 -10.03
N TRP A 184 2.67 -2.13 -8.93
CA TRP A 184 3.29 -3.28 -8.25
C TRP A 184 2.31 -4.38 -7.90
N LEU A 185 1.17 -4.03 -7.27
CA LEU A 185 0.19 -5.03 -6.84
C LEU A 185 -0.43 -5.75 -8.04
N THR A 186 -0.79 -5.00 -9.08
CA THR A 186 -1.37 -5.56 -10.31
C THR A 186 -0.37 -6.43 -11.06
N LEU A 187 0.89 -6.01 -11.14
CA LEU A 187 1.96 -6.77 -11.81
C LEU A 187 2.17 -8.12 -11.12
N TYR A 188 2.36 -8.11 -9.80
CA TYR A 188 2.61 -9.34 -9.05
C TYR A 188 1.39 -10.27 -9.03
N ALA A 189 0.20 -9.73 -8.77
CA ALA A 189 -1.02 -10.54 -8.77
C ALA A 189 -1.37 -11.07 -10.16
N GLY A 190 -1.20 -10.23 -11.21
CA GLY A 190 -1.44 -10.63 -12.59
C GLY A 190 -0.49 -11.73 -13.06
N MET A 191 0.80 -11.62 -12.77
CA MET A 191 1.76 -12.68 -13.09
C MET A 191 1.49 -13.96 -12.31
N SER A 192 1.22 -13.85 -11.00
CA SER A 192 0.96 -15.01 -10.14
C SER A 192 -0.35 -15.71 -10.49
N GLY A 193 -1.39 -14.97 -10.87
CA GLY A 193 -2.68 -15.51 -11.29
C GLY A 193 -2.77 -15.85 -12.78
N GLY A 194 -1.67 -15.73 -13.54
CA GLY A 194 -1.65 -16.11 -14.95
C GLY A 194 -2.48 -15.21 -15.86
N ALA A 195 -2.55 -13.91 -15.58
CA ALA A 195 -3.19 -12.94 -16.48
C ALA A 195 -2.45 -12.88 -17.83
N ASP A 196 -3.20 -12.76 -18.90
CA ASP A 196 -2.68 -12.70 -20.27
C ASP A 196 -2.25 -11.27 -20.65
N ILE A 197 -2.92 -10.30 -20.04
CA ILE A 197 -2.67 -8.87 -20.24
C ILE A 197 -2.60 -8.22 -18.86
N ILE A 198 -1.59 -7.38 -18.63
CA ILE A 198 -1.41 -6.63 -17.38
C ILE A 198 -1.28 -5.16 -17.73
N LEU A 199 -2.21 -4.32 -17.25
CA LEU A 199 -2.20 -2.88 -17.50
C LEU A 199 -1.87 -2.12 -16.21
N ILE A 200 -0.76 -1.38 -16.23
CA ILE A 200 -0.26 -0.63 -15.07
C ILE A 200 -0.05 0.85 -15.41
N PRO A 201 -0.09 1.75 -14.42
CA PRO A 201 0.04 3.19 -14.65
C PRO A 201 1.35 3.61 -15.33
N GLU A 202 2.43 2.88 -15.06
CA GLU A 202 3.78 3.19 -15.53
C GLU A 202 4.00 2.85 -17.01
N ILE A 203 3.14 2.00 -17.58
CA ILE A 203 3.15 1.63 -19.01
C ILE A 203 1.78 2.02 -19.58
N PRO A 204 1.66 3.24 -20.16
CA PRO A 204 0.38 3.67 -20.74
C PRO A 204 -0.05 2.76 -21.89
N TYR A 205 -1.27 2.23 -21.81
CA TYR A 205 -1.78 1.28 -22.77
C TYR A 205 -2.36 1.96 -24.02
N ASP A 206 -2.30 1.24 -25.12
CA ASP A 206 -3.02 1.48 -26.36
C ASP A 206 -4.13 0.42 -26.49
N ILE A 207 -5.38 0.86 -26.57
CA ILE A 207 -6.52 -0.06 -26.64
C ILE A 207 -6.47 -0.99 -27.85
N ASP A 208 -5.91 -0.50 -28.99
CA ASP A 208 -5.78 -1.32 -30.20
C ASP A 208 -4.75 -2.43 -29.99
N LYS A 209 -3.68 -2.19 -29.21
CA LYS A 209 -2.69 -3.22 -28.82
C LYS A 209 -3.28 -4.23 -27.86
N VAL A 210 -4.14 -3.80 -26.94
CA VAL A 210 -4.88 -4.70 -26.05
C VAL A 210 -5.77 -5.63 -26.87
N ILE A 211 -6.51 -5.08 -27.85
CA ILE A 211 -7.38 -5.87 -28.75
C ILE A 211 -6.55 -6.82 -29.62
N GLU A 212 -5.41 -6.36 -30.18
CA GLU A 212 -4.50 -7.21 -30.93
C GLU A 212 -4.01 -8.42 -30.10
N ALA A 213 -3.69 -8.22 -28.82
CA ALA A 213 -3.31 -9.29 -27.93
C ALA A 213 -4.47 -10.30 -27.68
N ILE A 214 -5.69 -9.83 -27.50
CA ILE A 214 -6.89 -10.65 -27.36
C ILE A 214 -7.11 -11.48 -28.64
N ASP A 215 -7.07 -10.84 -29.81
CA ASP A 215 -7.25 -11.51 -31.11
C ASP A 215 -6.18 -12.56 -31.40
N LYS A 216 -4.92 -12.24 -31.07
CA LYS A 216 -3.80 -13.20 -31.20
C LYS A 216 -4.07 -14.47 -30.40
N ARG A 217 -4.58 -14.34 -29.18
CA ARG A 217 -4.94 -15.48 -28.32
C ARG A 217 -6.11 -16.30 -28.91
N SER A 218 -7.15 -15.60 -29.35
CA SER A 218 -8.31 -16.23 -29.99
C SER A 218 -7.91 -17.03 -31.22
N ARG A 219 -7.07 -16.47 -32.11
CA ARG A 219 -6.54 -17.16 -33.28
C ARG A 219 -5.66 -18.37 -32.93
N ALA A 220 -5.00 -18.35 -31.78
CA ALA A 220 -4.24 -19.47 -31.24
C ALA A 220 -5.11 -20.54 -30.55
N GLY A 221 -6.46 -20.43 -30.67
CA GLY A 221 -7.40 -21.39 -30.11
C GLY A 221 -7.63 -21.26 -28.60
N LYS A 222 -7.22 -20.12 -27.99
CA LYS A 222 -7.48 -19.85 -26.57
C LYS A 222 -8.89 -19.26 -26.42
N GLY A 223 -9.75 -19.95 -25.71
CA GLY A 223 -11.16 -19.63 -25.61
C GLY A 223 -11.49 -18.39 -24.75
N PHE A 224 -10.57 -17.95 -23.88
CA PHE A 224 -10.78 -16.78 -23.00
C PHE A 224 -9.50 -15.96 -22.84
N THR A 225 -9.67 -14.75 -22.35
CA THR A 225 -8.53 -13.85 -22.01
C THR A 225 -8.78 -13.18 -20.66
N ILE A 226 -7.77 -13.13 -19.82
CA ILE A 226 -7.79 -12.48 -18.51
C ILE A 226 -6.89 -11.27 -18.53
N LEU A 227 -7.46 -10.13 -18.16
CA LEU A 227 -6.76 -8.87 -17.96
C LEU A 227 -6.69 -8.55 -16.47
N ALA A 228 -5.49 -8.33 -15.93
CA ALA A 228 -5.29 -7.67 -14.65
C ALA A 228 -5.04 -6.17 -14.91
N VAL A 229 -5.90 -5.32 -14.39
CA VAL A 229 -5.88 -3.88 -14.65
C VAL A 229 -5.72 -3.12 -13.34
N ALA A 230 -4.67 -2.31 -13.22
CA ALA A 230 -4.51 -1.42 -12.07
C ALA A 230 -5.60 -0.35 -12.07
N GLU A 231 -6.15 -0.02 -10.90
CA GLU A 231 -7.13 1.08 -10.75
C GLU A 231 -6.62 2.43 -11.28
N GLY A 232 -5.29 2.59 -11.35
CA GLY A 232 -4.61 3.76 -11.88
C GLY A 232 -4.08 3.61 -13.29
N ALA A 233 -4.42 2.53 -14.02
CA ALA A 233 -4.00 2.36 -15.41
C ALA A 233 -4.45 3.54 -16.29
N ILE A 234 -3.63 3.92 -17.26
CA ILE A 234 -3.85 5.10 -18.09
C ILE A 234 -3.59 4.78 -19.55
N SER A 235 -4.43 5.29 -20.45
CA SER A 235 -4.21 5.16 -21.88
C SER A 235 -3.07 6.07 -22.38
N LYS A 236 -2.48 5.75 -23.53
CA LYS A 236 -1.48 6.62 -24.19
C LYS A 236 -2.02 8.01 -24.49
N GLU A 237 -3.31 8.12 -24.78
CA GLU A 237 -3.98 9.40 -25.03
C GLU A 237 -4.05 10.22 -23.74
N ASP A 238 -4.50 9.60 -22.66
CA ASP A 238 -4.67 10.25 -21.36
C ASP A 238 -3.34 10.60 -20.68
N ALA A 239 -2.30 9.84 -20.94
CA ALA A 239 -0.95 10.13 -20.46
C ALA A 239 -0.37 11.45 -21.00
N ARG A 240 -0.94 11.97 -22.11
CA ARG A 240 -0.56 13.26 -22.70
C ARG A 240 -1.26 14.45 -22.03
N LEU A 241 -2.32 14.20 -21.26
CA LEU A 241 -3.08 15.24 -20.58
C LEU A 241 -2.36 15.75 -19.34
N SER A 242 -2.57 17.02 -19.02
CA SER A 242 -2.14 17.55 -17.73
C SER A 242 -2.92 16.90 -16.59
N LYS A 243 -2.36 16.91 -15.39
CA LYS A 243 -3.04 16.36 -14.17
C LYS A 243 -4.42 17.00 -13.93
N LYS A 244 -4.62 18.25 -14.34
CA LYS A 244 -5.90 18.95 -14.21
C LYS A 244 -6.92 18.43 -15.21
N GLU A 245 -6.53 18.34 -16.48
CA GLU A 245 -7.38 17.84 -17.58
C GLU A 245 -7.79 16.38 -17.33
N LEU A 246 -6.84 15.54 -16.91
CA LEU A 246 -7.12 14.14 -16.57
C LEU A 246 -8.16 14.02 -15.45
N LYS A 247 -8.03 14.82 -14.38
CA LYS A 247 -9.02 14.85 -13.30
C LYS A 247 -10.39 15.31 -13.77
N GLU A 248 -10.44 16.29 -14.66
CA GLU A 248 -11.71 16.78 -15.22
C GLU A 248 -12.36 15.73 -16.14
N LYS A 249 -11.54 15.03 -16.95
CA LYS A 249 -12.01 13.89 -17.76
C LYS A 249 -12.58 12.79 -16.88
N GLN A 250 -11.86 12.38 -15.84
CA GLN A 250 -12.31 11.34 -14.90
C GLN A 250 -13.60 11.71 -14.18
N LYS A 251 -13.78 12.98 -13.77
CA LYS A 251 -15.04 13.44 -13.15
C LYS A 251 -16.24 13.41 -14.10
N LYS A 252 -16.02 13.57 -15.40
CA LYS A 252 -17.06 13.55 -16.44
C LYS A 252 -17.29 12.15 -17.02
N SER A 253 -16.45 11.19 -16.65
CA SER A 253 -16.57 9.82 -17.13
C SER A 253 -17.90 9.21 -16.69
N LYS A 254 -18.59 8.55 -17.60
CA LYS A 254 -19.78 7.74 -17.34
C LYS A 254 -19.46 6.38 -16.73
N TYR A 255 -18.20 6.00 -16.74
CA TYR A 255 -17.73 4.72 -16.23
C TYR A 255 -17.28 4.83 -14.76
N PRO A 256 -17.61 3.84 -13.92
CA PRO A 256 -17.22 3.86 -12.51
C PRO A 256 -15.71 3.72 -12.28
N SER A 257 -15.00 3.10 -13.23
CA SER A 257 -13.54 2.97 -13.20
C SER A 257 -12.95 2.76 -14.59
N VAL A 258 -11.61 2.78 -14.70
CA VAL A 258 -10.88 2.54 -15.94
C VAL A 258 -11.17 1.16 -16.54
N SER A 259 -11.38 0.14 -15.71
CA SER A 259 -11.68 -1.22 -16.16
C SER A 259 -13.01 -1.31 -16.90
N TYR A 260 -14.00 -0.56 -16.47
CA TYR A 260 -15.30 -0.48 -17.19
C TYR A 260 -15.19 0.30 -18.49
N GLU A 261 -14.32 1.32 -18.55
CA GLU A 261 -14.04 2.04 -19.79
C GLU A 261 -13.34 1.12 -20.80
N ILE A 262 -12.32 0.38 -20.38
CA ILE A 262 -11.61 -0.61 -21.20
C ILE A 262 -12.58 -1.69 -21.70
N ALA A 263 -13.45 -2.20 -20.80
CA ALA A 263 -14.44 -3.21 -21.17
C ALA A 263 -15.40 -2.72 -22.26
N ALA A 264 -15.88 -1.49 -22.15
CA ALA A 264 -16.74 -0.88 -23.15
C ALA A 264 -16.02 -0.72 -24.49
N GLN A 265 -14.78 -0.22 -24.49
CA GLN A 265 -13.98 -0.04 -25.71
C GLN A 265 -13.69 -1.37 -26.43
N ILE A 266 -13.37 -2.43 -25.68
CA ILE A 266 -13.18 -3.77 -26.26
C ILE A 266 -14.50 -4.26 -26.87
N GLY A 267 -15.61 -4.19 -26.13
CA GLY A 267 -16.92 -4.62 -26.60
C GLY A 267 -17.37 -3.89 -27.85
N GLU A 268 -17.23 -2.55 -27.88
CA GLU A 268 -17.61 -1.72 -29.04
C GLU A 268 -16.79 -2.05 -30.29
N LYS A 269 -15.50 -2.32 -30.15
CA LYS A 269 -14.60 -2.58 -31.29
C LYS A 269 -14.64 -4.03 -31.79
N THR A 270 -14.91 -5.00 -30.91
CA THR A 270 -14.78 -6.43 -31.24
C THR A 270 -16.10 -7.20 -31.21
N GLY A 271 -17.15 -6.65 -30.62
CA GLY A 271 -18.39 -7.37 -30.33
C GLY A 271 -18.25 -8.44 -29.23
N THR A 272 -17.08 -8.55 -28.60
CA THR A 272 -16.81 -9.56 -27.56
C THR A 272 -17.46 -9.15 -26.24
N GLU A 273 -18.09 -10.11 -25.56
CA GLU A 273 -18.62 -9.87 -24.23
C GLU A 273 -17.47 -9.79 -23.20
N VAL A 274 -17.40 -8.66 -22.49
CA VAL A 274 -16.39 -8.41 -21.46
C VAL A 274 -17.04 -8.33 -20.09
N ARG A 275 -16.46 -9.01 -19.12
CA ARG A 275 -16.90 -8.99 -17.71
C ARG A 275 -15.85 -8.34 -16.84
N VAL A 276 -16.28 -7.49 -15.90
CA VAL A 276 -15.39 -6.78 -14.96
C VAL A 276 -15.65 -7.27 -13.55
N THR A 277 -14.58 -7.60 -12.85
CA THR A 277 -14.59 -7.94 -11.42
C THR A 277 -13.71 -6.95 -10.68
N VAL A 278 -14.24 -6.32 -9.64
CA VAL A 278 -13.53 -5.35 -8.80
C VAL A 278 -13.48 -5.87 -7.37
N PRO A 279 -12.43 -6.59 -6.95
CA PRO A 279 -12.28 -7.04 -5.56
C PRO A 279 -12.29 -5.88 -4.55
N GLY A 280 -11.77 -4.70 -4.94
CA GLY A 280 -11.80 -3.49 -4.14
C GLY A 280 -11.17 -3.68 -2.76
N HIS A 281 -11.85 -3.22 -1.71
CA HIS A 281 -11.33 -3.24 -0.33
C HIS A 281 -11.13 -4.64 0.26
N THR A 282 -11.62 -5.72 -0.34
CA THR A 282 -11.29 -7.08 0.10
C THR A 282 -9.78 -7.32 0.09
N GLN A 283 -9.04 -6.65 -0.81
CA GLN A 283 -7.58 -6.70 -0.90
C GLN A 283 -6.86 -6.12 0.35
N ARG A 284 -7.58 -5.43 1.24
CA ARG A 284 -7.06 -4.89 2.52
C ARG A 284 -7.46 -5.74 3.71
N GLY A 285 -8.42 -6.65 3.54
CA GLY A 285 -9.07 -7.42 4.60
C GLY A 285 -8.40 -8.75 4.91
N GLY A 286 -8.90 -9.43 5.94
CA GLY A 286 -8.45 -10.74 6.33
C GLY A 286 -7.20 -10.77 7.21
N SER A 287 -6.65 -11.96 7.43
CA SER A 287 -5.43 -12.18 8.19
C SER A 287 -4.18 -11.90 7.35
N PRO A 288 -3.08 -11.42 7.95
CA PRO A 288 -1.82 -11.28 7.24
C PRO A 288 -1.27 -12.66 6.86
N CYS A 289 -0.73 -12.78 5.64
CA CYS A 289 -0.06 -14.00 5.18
C CYS A 289 1.23 -14.28 5.99
N PRO A 290 1.76 -15.51 5.95
CA PRO A 290 2.97 -15.87 6.70
C PRO A 290 4.17 -14.96 6.41
N TYR A 291 4.34 -14.53 5.15
CA TYR A 291 5.40 -13.61 4.76
C TYR A 291 5.30 -12.27 5.50
N ASP A 292 4.12 -11.65 5.49
CA ASP A 292 3.91 -10.36 6.16
C ASP A 292 4.06 -10.48 7.68
N ARG A 293 3.63 -11.59 8.30
CA ARG A 293 3.85 -11.83 9.74
C ARG A 293 5.32 -11.88 10.09
N MET A 294 6.13 -12.59 9.27
CA MET A 294 7.57 -12.67 9.46
C MET A 294 8.25 -11.31 9.21
N LEU A 295 7.89 -10.62 8.12
CA LEU A 295 8.39 -9.28 7.80
C LEU A 295 8.11 -8.30 8.94
N CYS A 296 6.87 -8.23 9.40
CA CYS A 296 6.45 -7.36 10.50
C CYS A 296 7.20 -7.67 11.81
N THR A 297 7.44 -8.93 12.12
CA THR A 297 8.22 -9.33 13.30
C THR A 297 9.66 -8.84 13.18
N ARG A 298 10.29 -8.98 12.02
CA ARG A 298 11.66 -8.51 11.76
C ARG A 298 11.77 -6.99 11.81
N LEU A 299 10.87 -6.27 11.14
CA LEU A 299 10.84 -4.80 11.15
C LEU A 299 10.59 -4.27 12.57
N GLY A 300 9.63 -4.87 13.28
CA GLY A 300 9.32 -4.50 14.66
C GLY A 300 10.48 -4.73 15.63
N ALA A 301 11.15 -5.86 15.55
CA ALA A 301 12.33 -6.17 16.36
C ALA A 301 13.47 -5.17 16.08
N SER A 302 13.69 -4.80 14.82
CA SER A 302 14.69 -3.79 14.45
C SER A 302 14.31 -2.40 14.97
N ALA A 303 13.03 -2.01 14.88
CA ALA A 303 12.56 -0.75 15.46
C ALA A 303 12.78 -0.71 16.99
N ALA A 304 12.46 -1.80 17.70
CA ALA A 304 12.72 -1.92 19.13
C ALA A 304 14.21 -1.75 19.47
N LYS A 305 15.10 -2.40 18.72
CA LYS A 305 16.54 -2.24 18.88
C LYS A 305 16.99 -0.79 18.69
N LEU A 306 16.51 -0.12 17.64
CA LEU A 306 16.84 1.29 17.39
C LEU A 306 16.34 2.21 18.51
N ILE A 307 15.16 1.95 19.09
CA ILE A 307 14.65 2.70 20.25
C ILE A 307 15.56 2.54 21.46
N ILE A 308 15.98 1.31 21.78
CA ILE A 308 16.89 1.02 22.88
C ILE A 308 18.26 1.69 22.67
N GLU A 309 18.77 1.68 21.43
CA GLU A 309 20.02 2.33 21.04
C GLU A 309 19.87 3.85 20.85
N GLN A 310 18.70 4.43 21.08
CA GLN A 310 18.37 5.86 20.88
C GLN A 310 18.69 6.38 19.46
N LYS A 311 18.49 5.53 18.45
CA LYS A 311 18.70 5.86 17.03
C LYS A 311 17.35 6.13 16.37
N TYR A 312 17.05 7.38 16.17
CA TYR A 312 15.76 7.86 15.66
C TYR A 312 15.87 8.54 14.30
N GLY A 313 14.76 9.04 13.78
CA GLY A 313 14.71 9.79 12.53
C GLY A 313 14.79 8.92 11.28
N CYS A 314 14.42 7.65 11.37
CA CYS A 314 14.56 6.70 10.26
C CYS A 314 13.27 5.92 9.98
N MET A 315 13.21 5.36 8.77
CA MET A 315 12.33 4.26 8.39
C MET A 315 13.07 2.94 8.56
N VAL A 316 12.41 1.93 9.12
CA VAL A 316 12.94 0.56 9.15
C VAL A 316 12.48 -0.16 7.89
N GLY A 317 13.35 -0.30 6.91
CA GLY A 317 13.07 -0.91 5.61
C GLY A 317 13.74 -2.27 5.41
N MET A 318 13.31 -2.99 4.40
CA MET A 318 13.96 -4.19 3.88
C MET A 318 14.76 -3.80 2.63
N ILE A 319 16.06 -4.06 2.61
CA ILE A 319 16.94 -3.76 1.47
C ILE A 319 17.83 -4.98 1.21
N ASN A 320 17.73 -5.55 0.02
CA ASN A 320 18.48 -6.76 -0.37
C ASN A 320 18.34 -7.89 0.66
N GLY A 321 17.10 -8.12 1.14
CA GLY A 321 16.78 -9.18 2.10
C GLY A 321 17.22 -8.90 3.55
N LYS A 322 17.81 -7.72 3.84
CA LYS A 322 18.26 -7.31 5.17
C LYS A 322 17.41 -6.15 5.69
N VAL A 323 17.07 -6.19 6.98
CA VAL A 323 16.40 -5.06 7.63
C VAL A 323 17.42 -3.97 7.94
N GLN A 324 17.14 -2.75 7.53
CA GLN A 324 18.04 -1.60 7.67
C GLN A 324 17.27 -0.36 8.12
N ALA A 325 17.96 0.52 8.85
CA ALA A 325 17.47 1.87 9.14
C ALA A 325 17.82 2.80 7.97
N VAL A 326 16.82 3.45 7.40
CA VAL A 326 16.97 4.40 6.28
C VAL A 326 16.56 5.79 6.75
N PRO A 327 17.41 6.82 6.64
CA PRO A 327 17.06 8.17 7.08
C PRO A 327 15.75 8.66 6.43
N LEU A 328 14.83 9.19 7.24
CA LEU A 328 13.54 9.67 6.73
C LEU A 328 13.69 10.81 5.72
N GLU A 329 14.69 11.67 5.89
CA GLU A 329 15.00 12.77 4.97
C GLU A 329 15.37 12.31 3.57
N GLU A 330 15.95 11.12 3.45
CA GLU A 330 16.33 10.57 2.15
C GLU A 330 15.16 9.97 1.37
N VAL A 331 14.10 9.55 2.07
CA VAL A 331 13.01 8.76 1.47
C VAL A 331 11.66 9.46 1.49
N ALA A 332 11.43 10.36 2.46
CA ALA A 332 10.14 11.02 2.60
C ALA A 332 9.75 11.84 1.35
N GLY A 333 8.59 11.52 0.80
CA GLY A 333 8.07 12.21 -0.38
C GLY A 333 8.47 11.61 -1.72
N LYS A 334 9.39 10.65 -1.74
CA LYS A 334 9.72 9.88 -2.94
C LYS A 334 8.72 8.75 -3.13
N LEU A 335 8.46 8.39 -4.38
CA LEU A 335 7.55 7.31 -4.76
C LEU A 335 8.36 6.19 -5.41
N LYS A 336 8.10 4.94 -5.01
CA LYS A 336 8.65 3.75 -5.67
C LYS A 336 7.66 3.28 -6.73
N THR A 337 8.01 3.48 -7.99
CA THR A 337 7.22 3.06 -9.16
C THR A 337 7.83 1.83 -9.82
N VAL A 338 7.06 1.11 -10.60
CA VAL A 338 7.57 0.07 -11.50
C VAL A 338 8.34 0.75 -12.63
N SER A 339 9.61 0.39 -12.84
CA SER A 339 10.32 0.83 -14.04
C SER A 339 9.84 0.04 -15.26
N PRO A 340 9.52 0.68 -16.39
CA PRO A 340 9.23 -0.05 -17.62
C PRO A 340 10.40 -0.96 -18.07
N ASP A 341 11.63 -0.63 -17.66
CA ASP A 341 12.84 -1.41 -17.93
C ASP A 341 13.17 -2.42 -16.82
N ASP A 342 12.29 -2.62 -15.84
CA ASP A 342 12.49 -3.60 -14.78
C ASP A 342 12.56 -5.01 -15.38
N GLN A 343 13.45 -5.84 -14.83
CA GLN A 343 13.63 -7.22 -15.26
C GLN A 343 12.31 -8.01 -15.23
N ILE A 344 11.46 -7.79 -14.22
CA ILE A 344 10.16 -8.47 -14.10
C ILE A 344 9.22 -8.14 -15.28
N ILE A 345 9.29 -6.92 -15.84
CA ILE A 345 8.52 -6.54 -17.04
C ILE A 345 9.04 -7.30 -18.25
N ALA A 346 10.37 -7.36 -18.43
CA ALA A 346 10.99 -8.12 -19.51
C ALA A 346 10.66 -9.62 -19.43
N GLU A 347 10.70 -10.18 -18.24
CA GLU A 347 10.34 -11.60 -17.99
C GLU A 347 8.85 -11.86 -18.27
N ALA A 348 7.95 -10.98 -17.84
CA ALA A 348 6.52 -11.09 -18.14
C ALA A 348 6.26 -11.05 -19.65
N LYS A 349 6.88 -10.11 -20.38
CA LYS A 349 6.80 -10.04 -21.86
C LYS A 349 7.38 -11.30 -22.51
N TYR A 350 8.47 -11.85 -21.99
CA TYR A 350 9.12 -13.04 -22.53
C TYR A 350 8.22 -14.29 -22.47
N VAL A 351 7.41 -14.43 -21.42
CA VAL A 351 6.40 -15.50 -21.31
C VAL A 351 5.09 -15.19 -22.02
N GLY A 352 5.01 -14.06 -22.75
CA GLY A 352 3.90 -13.71 -23.62
C GLY A 352 2.81 -12.85 -23.00
N ILE A 353 3.04 -12.30 -21.81
CA ILE A 353 2.10 -11.32 -21.19
C ILE A 353 2.21 -10.00 -21.94
N SER A 354 1.07 -9.43 -22.33
CA SER A 354 0.99 -8.12 -22.96
C SER A 354 0.78 -7.01 -21.93
N PHE A 355 1.41 -5.86 -22.15
CA PHE A 355 1.14 -4.63 -21.37
C PHE A 355 0.33 -3.60 -22.17
N GLY A 356 -0.13 -3.94 -23.38
CA GLY A 356 -0.86 -3.03 -24.25
C GLY A 356 -0.01 -1.90 -24.82
N ASP A 357 1.30 -2.07 -24.91
CA ASP A 357 2.28 -1.07 -25.36
C ASP A 357 2.79 -1.25 -26.81
#